data_643d613cf6be6180c4a445915c4e9fe9
#
_entry.id   643d613cf6be6180c4a445915c4e9fe9
#
_cell.length_a   1.000
_cell.length_b   1.000
_cell.length_c   1.000
_cell.angle_alpha   90.00
_cell.angle_beta   90.00
_cell.angle_gamma   90.00
#
_symmetry.space_group_name_H-M   'P 1'
#
loop_
_entity.id
_entity.type
_entity.pdbx_description
1 polymer ?
#
loop_
_entity_poly.entity_id
_entity_poly.type
_entity_poly.pdbx_seq_one_letter_code
_entity_poly.pdbx_strand_id
1 'polypeptide(L)'
;RATINSMFFTIPTIMTWTRIVAIPLIIGVYYLDSLKVETQNLIATVMFVLFAWTDWLDGFLARKLNQTSAFGAFLDPVADKFLVCAALLILVHMNRVHVLIALVIIGREIAISSLREWMAQIGAGNSVAVHMVGKLKTTVQMMAIPFLLYDGILFGSIDTRDWGAVLILIAAILTIWSMVYYMKKALPEIRARVK
;
A
#
# COMPACT_ATOMS: atom_id res chain seq x y z
N ARG A 1 3.35 34.99 3.84
CA ARG A 1 4.38 34.13 3.23
C ARG A 1 4.54 32.92 4.16
N ALA A 2 3.86 31.82 3.91
CA ALA A 2 4.19 30.55 4.54
C ALA A 2 5.64 30.23 4.15
N THR A 3 6.52 30.12 5.13
CA THR A 3 7.91 29.76 4.89
C THR A 3 7.95 28.38 4.27
N ILE A 4 8.80 28.16 3.26
CA ILE A 4 8.99 26.89 2.56
C ILE A 4 9.10 25.72 3.57
N ASN A 5 9.76 25.95 4.71
CA ASN A 5 9.87 24.98 5.81
C ASN A 5 8.52 24.54 6.40
N SER A 6 7.49 25.40 6.46
CA SER A 6 6.18 24.98 6.99
C SER A 6 5.37 24.13 6.03
N MET A 7 5.72 24.06 4.76
CA MET A 7 5.09 23.14 3.78
C MET A 7 5.64 21.71 3.87
N PHE A 8 6.94 21.57 4.21
CA PHE A 8 7.63 20.27 4.22
C PHE A 8 7.64 19.57 5.58
N PHE A 9 7.43 20.32 6.68
CA PHE A 9 7.56 19.81 8.05
C PHE A 9 6.28 19.98 8.88
N THR A 10 5.13 19.65 8.31
CA THR A 10 3.91 19.46 9.11
C THR A 10 3.94 18.07 9.77
N ILE A 11 3.27 17.91 10.92
CA ILE A 11 3.21 16.62 11.63
C ILE A 11 2.81 15.48 10.69
N PRO A 12 1.75 15.58 9.87
CA PRO A 12 1.43 14.52 8.91
C PRO A 12 2.54 14.24 7.90
N THR A 13 3.18 15.28 7.36
CA THR A 13 4.27 15.10 6.37
C THR A 13 5.49 14.40 6.97
N ILE A 14 5.84 14.68 8.24
CA ILE A 14 6.93 13.99 8.93
C ILE A 14 6.61 12.49 9.06
N MET A 15 5.37 12.14 9.40
CA MET A 15 4.94 10.75 9.53
C MET A 15 4.98 10.02 8.17
N THR A 16 4.66 10.71 7.08
CA THR A 16 4.85 10.16 5.72
C THR A 16 6.34 9.90 5.41
N TRP A 17 7.22 10.82 5.79
CA TRP A 17 8.67 10.62 5.66
C TRP A 17 9.17 9.41 6.46
N THR A 18 8.66 9.17 7.67
CA THR A 18 9.03 7.97 8.46
C THR A 18 8.69 6.68 7.74
N ARG A 19 7.55 6.63 7.01
CA ARG A 19 7.19 5.47 6.17
C ARG A 19 8.17 5.25 5.01
N ILE A 20 8.59 6.31 4.33
CA ILE A 20 9.57 6.19 3.25
C ILE A 20 10.91 5.67 3.77
N VAL A 21 11.34 6.14 4.95
CA VAL A 21 12.56 5.67 5.61
C VAL A 21 12.40 4.24 6.14
N ALA A 22 11.19 3.84 6.54
CA ALA A 22 10.90 2.48 6.98
C ALA A 22 11.18 1.42 5.91
N ILE A 23 10.96 1.75 4.64
CA ILE A 23 11.16 0.81 3.52
C ILE A 23 12.58 0.26 3.47
N PRO A 24 13.64 1.09 3.35
CA PRO A 24 15.01 0.59 3.38
C PRO A 24 15.38 -0.09 4.70
N LEU A 25 14.77 0.30 5.82
CA LEU A 25 14.99 -0.36 7.10
C LEU A 25 14.42 -1.78 7.12
N ILE A 26 13.19 -1.98 6.64
CA ILE A 26 12.59 -3.32 6.53
C ILE A 26 13.41 -4.21 5.60
N ILE A 27 13.85 -3.67 4.46
CA ILE A 27 14.73 -4.38 3.54
C ILE A 27 16.05 -4.73 4.24
N GLY A 28 16.66 -3.77 4.93
CA GLY A 28 17.93 -3.91 5.62
C GLY A 28 17.95 -5.01 6.69
N VAL A 29 16.80 -5.27 7.35
CA VAL A 29 16.69 -6.36 8.35
C VAL A 29 17.08 -7.71 7.75
N TYR A 30 16.74 -7.97 6.48
CA TYR A 30 17.04 -9.24 5.81
C TYR A 30 18.49 -9.39 5.37
N TYR A 31 19.28 -8.31 5.41
CA TYR A 31 20.73 -8.33 5.15
C TYR A 31 21.58 -8.40 6.44
N LEU A 32 20.94 -8.52 7.60
CA LEU A 32 21.64 -8.67 8.88
C LEU A 32 21.95 -10.15 9.14
N ASP A 33 23.06 -10.66 8.61
CA ASP A 33 23.49 -12.07 8.76
C ASP A 33 23.67 -12.52 10.21
N SER A 34 23.77 -11.58 11.14
CA SER A 34 23.86 -11.84 12.58
C SER A 34 22.56 -12.33 13.22
N LEU A 35 21.43 -12.12 12.55
CA LEU A 35 20.11 -12.48 13.07
C LEU A 35 19.61 -13.78 12.42
N LYS A 36 18.94 -14.61 13.23
CA LYS A 36 18.20 -15.78 12.70
C LYS A 36 17.04 -15.31 11.84
N VAL A 37 16.73 -16.10 10.80
CA VAL A 37 15.64 -15.79 9.85
C VAL A 37 14.30 -15.54 10.55
N GLU A 38 13.99 -16.31 11.60
CA GLU A 38 12.78 -16.13 12.40
C GLU A 38 12.73 -14.73 13.07
N THR A 39 13.88 -14.26 13.57
CA THR A 39 13.99 -12.93 14.19
C THR A 39 13.87 -11.84 13.14
N GLN A 40 14.50 -12.01 11.97
CA GLN A 40 14.35 -11.08 10.84
C GLN A 40 12.88 -10.97 10.40
N ASN A 41 12.20 -12.10 10.25
CA ASN A 41 10.79 -12.17 9.91
C ASN A 41 9.90 -11.44 10.93
N LEU A 42 10.14 -11.67 12.23
CA LEU A 42 9.40 -11.01 13.30
C LEU A 42 9.61 -9.51 13.27
N ILE A 43 10.87 -9.04 13.18
CA ILE A 43 11.19 -7.62 13.13
C ILE A 43 10.53 -6.96 11.91
N ALA A 44 10.69 -7.55 10.72
CA ALA A 44 10.10 -7.03 9.49
C ALA A 44 8.57 -6.95 9.57
N THR A 45 7.93 -7.99 10.13
CA THR A 45 6.47 -8.03 10.34
C THR A 45 6.01 -6.93 11.29
N VAL A 46 6.66 -6.80 12.45
CA VAL A 46 6.33 -5.76 13.44
C VAL A 46 6.51 -4.37 12.84
N MET A 47 7.62 -4.12 12.14
CA MET A 47 7.85 -2.85 11.47
C MET A 47 6.77 -2.56 10.44
N PHE A 48 6.46 -3.51 9.55
CA PHE A 48 5.42 -3.33 8.55
C PHE A 48 4.05 -2.98 9.17
N VAL A 49 3.64 -3.73 10.20
CA VAL A 49 2.37 -3.50 10.91
C VAL A 49 2.35 -2.13 11.57
N LEU A 50 3.43 -1.74 12.25
CA LEU A 50 3.53 -0.43 12.93
C LEU A 50 3.41 0.71 11.91
N PHE A 51 4.12 0.63 10.78
CA PHE A 51 4.06 1.68 9.75
C PHE A 51 2.72 1.71 9.02
N ALA A 52 2.10 0.56 8.77
CA ALA A 52 0.75 0.50 8.22
C ALA A 52 -0.30 1.08 9.20
N TRP A 53 -0.11 0.90 10.49
CA TRP A 53 -1.00 1.44 11.53
C TRP A 53 -0.81 2.95 11.72
N THR A 54 0.43 3.41 11.64
CA THR A 54 0.78 4.84 11.68
C THR A 54 0.05 5.60 10.57
N ASP A 55 -0.06 5.04 9.36
CA ASP A 55 -0.81 5.62 8.25
C ASP A 55 -2.29 5.89 8.58
N TRP A 56 -2.96 4.91 9.19
CA TRP A 56 -4.34 5.10 9.61
C TRP A 56 -4.48 6.22 10.67
N LEU A 57 -3.52 6.29 11.58
CA LEU A 57 -3.48 7.31 12.64
C LEU A 57 -3.22 8.71 12.06
N ASP A 58 -2.34 8.82 11.07
CA ASP A 58 -1.98 10.08 10.41
C ASP A 58 -3.17 10.69 9.67
N GLY A 59 -3.88 9.88 8.92
CA GLY A 59 -5.09 10.30 8.23
C GLY A 59 -6.19 10.77 9.20
N PHE A 60 -6.27 10.19 10.39
CA PHE A 60 -7.17 10.63 11.44
C PHE A 60 -6.70 11.96 12.06
N LEU A 61 -5.41 12.07 12.37
CA LEU A 61 -4.82 13.24 13.05
C LEU A 61 -4.82 14.47 12.13
N ALA A 62 -4.47 14.30 10.85
CA ALA A 62 -4.48 15.36 9.86
C ALA A 62 -5.87 16.00 9.70
N ARG A 63 -6.92 15.18 9.67
CA ARG A 63 -8.31 15.64 9.63
C ARG A 63 -8.71 16.39 10.90
N LYS A 64 -8.26 15.93 12.07
CA LYS A 64 -8.60 16.52 13.36
C LYS A 64 -7.85 17.84 13.61
N LEU A 65 -6.63 17.97 13.09
CA LEU A 65 -5.78 19.16 13.30
C LEU A 65 -5.92 20.20 12.18
N ASN A 66 -6.68 19.92 11.11
CA ASN A 66 -6.79 20.79 9.91
C ASN A 66 -5.43 21.22 9.33
N GLN A 67 -4.38 20.37 9.52
CA GLN A 67 -3.02 20.60 9.06
C GLN A 67 -2.73 19.76 7.81
N THR A 68 -3.44 20.03 6.73
CA THR A 68 -3.14 19.40 5.43
C THR A 68 -2.23 20.31 4.61
N SER A 69 -1.02 19.84 4.28
CA SER A 69 -0.19 20.52 3.28
C SER A 69 -0.43 19.92 1.89
N ALA A 70 -0.34 20.73 0.84
CA ALA A 70 -0.46 20.25 -0.54
C ALA A 70 0.61 19.20 -0.88
N PHE A 71 1.81 19.34 -0.29
CA PHE A 71 2.91 18.40 -0.45
C PHE A 71 2.61 17.07 0.28
N GLY A 72 2.08 17.11 1.52
CA GLY A 72 1.66 15.91 2.24
C GLY A 72 0.58 15.15 1.48
N ALA A 73 -0.45 15.82 0.99
CA ALA A 73 -1.52 15.22 0.20
C ALA A 73 -1.03 14.52 -1.09
N PHE A 74 0.08 14.99 -1.66
CA PHE A 74 0.77 14.30 -2.77
C PHE A 74 1.60 13.12 -2.29
N LEU A 75 2.36 13.29 -1.20
CA LEU A 75 3.33 12.31 -0.73
C LEU A 75 2.69 11.09 -0.07
N ASP A 76 1.57 11.26 0.64
CA ASP A 76 0.86 10.18 1.35
C ASP A 76 0.48 8.99 0.43
N PRO A 77 -0.24 9.21 -0.71
CA PRO A 77 -0.57 8.11 -1.60
C PRO A 77 0.66 7.43 -2.22
N VAL A 78 1.77 8.16 -2.35
CA VAL A 78 3.04 7.61 -2.88
C VAL A 78 3.67 6.70 -1.85
N ALA A 79 3.80 7.16 -0.59
CA ALA A 79 4.41 6.40 0.50
C ALA A 79 3.68 5.07 0.78
N ASP A 80 2.33 5.10 0.79
CA ASP A 80 1.52 3.91 1.01
C ASP A 80 1.75 2.84 -0.05
N LYS A 81 1.72 3.23 -1.31
CA LYS A 81 1.97 2.31 -2.41
C LYS A 81 3.39 1.79 -2.39
N PHE A 82 4.35 2.66 -2.05
CA PHE A 82 5.76 2.29 -2.01
C PHE A 82 6.04 1.26 -0.93
N LEU A 83 5.43 1.39 0.25
CA LEU A 83 5.54 0.41 1.34
C LEU A 83 5.01 -0.97 0.92
N VAL A 84 3.84 -1.02 0.29
CA VAL A 84 3.23 -2.27 -0.21
C VAL A 84 4.07 -2.88 -1.33
N CYS A 85 4.55 -2.09 -2.29
CA CYS A 85 5.40 -2.56 -3.38
C CYS A 85 6.71 -3.15 -2.82
N ALA A 86 7.36 -2.47 -1.88
CA ALA A 86 8.58 -2.94 -1.26
C ALA A 86 8.38 -4.26 -0.52
N ALA A 87 7.29 -4.39 0.27
CA ALA A 87 6.95 -5.62 0.96
C ALA A 87 6.71 -6.77 -0.02
N LEU A 88 5.97 -6.55 -1.12
CA LEU A 88 5.74 -7.56 -2.15
C LEU A 88 7.03 -7.99 -2.84
N LEU A 89 7.94 -7.06 -3.14
CA LEU A 89 9.25 -7.38 -3.72
C LEU A 89 10.11 -8.23 -2.78
N ILE A 90 10.12 -7.92 -1.49
CA ILE A 90 10.78 -8.74 -0.47
C ILE A 90 10.18 -10.15 -0.46
N LEU A 91 8.85 -10.28 -0.45
CA LEU A 91 8.16 -11.56 -0.43
C LEU A 91 8.43 -12.39 -1.69
N VAL A 92 8.56 -11.74 -2.85
CA VAL A 92 9.00 -12.41 -4.10
C VAL A 92 10.44 -12.87 -3.99
N HIS A 93 11.34 -12.03 -3.50
CA HIS A 93 12.75 -12.40 -3.28
C HIS A 93 12.89 -13.61 -2.34
N MET A 94 12.06 -13.70 -1.31
CA MET A 94 12.02 -14.81 -0.36
C MET A 94 11.24 -16.05 -0.86
N ASN A 95 10.76 -16.06 -2.10
CA ASN A 95 9.91 -17.12 -2.67
C ASN A 95 8.64 -17.42 -1.86
N ARG A 96 8.06 -16.39 -1.21
CA ARG A 96 6.80 -16.50 -0.45
C ARG A 96 5.59 -16.03 -1.27
N VAL A 97 5.81 -15.24 -2.31
CA VAL A 97 4.80 -14.78 -3.26
C VAL A 97 5.30 -15.00 -4.69
N HIS A 98 4.44 -15.52 -5.53
CA HIS A 98 4.78 -15.70 -6.94
C HIS A 98 4.88 -14.34 -7.64
N VAL A 99 5.88 -14.16 -8.49
CA VAL A 99 6.15 -12.90 -9.19
C VAL A 99 4.95 -12.35 -9.97
N LEU A 100 4.14 -13.21 -10.58
CA LEU A 100 2.93 -12.80 -11.31
C LEU A 100 1.86 -12.19 -10.39
N ILE A 101 1.71 -12.70 -9.17
CA ILE A 101 0.77 -12.16 -8.17
C ILE A 101 1.23 -10.75 -7.76
N ALA A 102 2.50 -10.59 -7.44
CA ALA A 102 3.07 -9.28 -7.11
C ALA A 102 2.93 -8.29 -8.28
N LEU A 103 3.23 -8.73 -9.51
CA LEU A 103 3.09 -7.90 -10.71
C LEU A 103 1.64 -7.41 -10.93
N VAL A 104 0.66 -8.29 -10.77
CA VAL A 104 -0.76 -7.93 -10.90
C VAL A 104 -1.16 -6.90 -9.84
N ILE A 105 -0.75 -7.09 -8.59
CA ILE A 105 -1.09 -6.17 -7.50
C ILE A 105 -0.42 -4.80 -7.73
N ILE A 106 0.88 -4.78 -7.97
CA ILE A 106 1.66 -3.54 -8.18
C ILE A 106 1.20 -2.82 -9.44
N GLY A 107 1.05 -3.54 -10.56
CA GLY A 107 0.62 -2.97 -11.83
C GLY A 107 -0.75 -2.31 -11.74
N ARG A 108 -1.69 -2.94 -11.02
CA ARG A 108 -3.01 -2.36 -10.78
C ARG A 108 -2.92 -1.11 -9.88
N GLU A 109 -2.10 -1.11 -8.84
CA GLU A 109 -1.94 0.07 -7.98
C GLU A 109 -1.50 1.30 -8.78
N ILE A 110 -0.54 1.11 -9.68
CA ILE A 110 -0.05 2.16 -10.57
C ILE A 110 -1.13 2.56 -11.57
N ALA A 111 -1.71 1.59 -12.29
CA ALA A 111 -2.68 1.85 -13.35
C ALA A 111 -3.93 2.60 -12.86
N ILE A 112 -4.51 2.17 -11.72
CA ILE A 112 -5.70 2.84 -11.18
C ILE A 112 -5.38 4.22 -10.60
N SER A 113 -4.19 4.41 -10.06
CA SER A 113 -3.77 5.73 -9.58
C SER A 113 -3.63 6.73 -10.72
N SER A 114 -2.94 6.33 -11.79
CA SER A 114 -2.80 7.15 -13.00
C SER A 114 -4.15 7.40 -13.66
N LEU A 115 -5.03 6.39 -13.72
CA LEU A 115 -6.38 6.55 -14.23
C LEU A 115 -7.17 7.60 -13.44
N ARG A 116 -7.13 7.55 -12.10
CA ARG A 116 -7.83 8.52 -11.25
C ARG A 116 -7.31 9.93 -11.43
N GLU A 117 -5.99 10.08 -11.52
CA GLU A 117 -5.36 11.37 -11.76
C GLU A 117 -5.79 11.94 -13.11
N TRP A 118 -5.74 11.14 -14.16
CA TRP A 118 -6.19 11.57 -15.49
C TRP A 118 -7.68 11.93 -15.51
N MET A 119 -8.54 11.10 -14.88
CA MET A 119 -9.97 11.38 -14.77
C MET A 119 -10.25 12.68 -13.97
N ALA A 120 -9.44 12.99 -12.97
CA ALA A 120 -9.55 14.26 -12.23
C ALA A 120 -9.17 15.44 -13.13
N GLN A 121 -8.11 15.33 -13.94
CA GLN A 121 -7.67 16.36 -14.88
C GLN A 121 -8.73 16.70 -15.94
N ILE A 122 -9.44 15.69 -16.47
CA ILE A 122 -10.54 15.90 -17.43
C ILE A 122 -11.89 16.25 -16.76
N GLY A 123 -11.92 16.49 -15.44
CA GLY A 123 -13.12 16.89 -14.70
C GLY A 123 -14.11 15.75 -14.44
N ALA A 124 -13.71 14.48 -14.59
CA ALA A 124 -14.54 13.29 -14.38
C ALA A 124 -14.16 12.47 -13.13
N GLY A 125 -13.48 13.09 -12.16
CA GLY A 125 -12.95 12.41 -10.97
C GLY A 125 -14.00 11.66 -10.13
N ASN A 126 -15.24 12.14 -10.09
CA ASN A 126 -16.32 11.50 -9.33
C ASN A 126 -16.79 10.16 -9.92
N SER A 127 -16.58 9.93 -11.21
CA SER A 127 -16.99 8.69 -11.89
C SER A 127 -16.13 7.49 -11.47
N VAL A 128 -14.92 7.74 -10.97
CA VAL A 128 -13.93 6.72 -10.54
C VAL A 128 -13.74 6.72 -9.01
N ALA A 129 -14.78 7.12 -8.26
CA ALA A 129 -14.76 7.13 -6.80
C ALA A 129 -14.50 5.72 -6.21
N VAL A 130 -13.91 5.69 -5.01
CA VAL A 130 -13.52 4.43 -4.35
C VAL A 130 -14.74 3.54 -4.11
N HIS A 131 -14.77 2.36 -4.73
CA HIS A 131 -15.83 1.36 -4.54
C HIS A 131 -15.47 0.40 -3.39
N MET A 132 -16.51 -0.23 -2.79
CA MET A 132 -16.36 -1.19 -1.68
C MET A 132 -15.37 -2.32 -2.00
N VAL A 133 -15.35 -2.83 -3.22
CA VAL A 133 -14.41 -3.88 -3.68
C VAL A 133 -12.94 -3.41 -3.55
N GLY A 134 -12.66 -2.13 -3.84
CA GLY A 134 -11.33 -1.56 -3.65
C GLY A 134 -10.90 -1.48 -2.18
N LYS A 135 -11.83 -1.24 -1.26
CA LYS A 135 -11.56 -1.24 0.18
C LYS A 135 -11.29 -2.66 0.68
N LEU A 136 -12.14 -3.61 0.31
CA LEU A 136 -11.99 -5.02 0.69
C LEU A 136 -10.66 -5.60 0.21
N LYS A 137 -10.29 -5.36 -1.05
CA LYS A 137 -8.99 -5.75 -1.61
C LYS A 137 -7.84 -5.26 -0.74
N THR A 138 -7.84 -3.97 -0.38
CA THR A 138 -6.76 -3.36 0.41
C THR A 138 -6.70 -3.99 1.81
N THR A 139 -7.83 -4.22 2.45
CA THR A 139 -7.87 -4.88 3.77
C THR A 139 -7.29 -6.29 3.70
N VAL A 140 -7.73 -7.11 2.74
CA VAL A 140 -7.23 -8.49 2.58
C VAL A 140 -5.72 -8.48 2.29
N GLN A 141 -5.25 -7.58 1.44
CA GLN A 141 -3.84 -7.43 1.12
C GLN A 141 -2.99 -7.02 2.33
N MET A 142 -3.48 -6.05 3.13
CA MET A 142 -2.80 -5.59 4.35
C MET A 142 -2.76 -6.66 5.45
N MET A 143 -3.66 -7.64 5.43
CA MET A 143 -3.59 -8.82 6.29
C MET A 143 -2.64 -9.88 5.73
N ALA A 144 -2.64 -10.10 4.43
CA ALA A 144 -1.82 -11.12 3.77
C ALA A 144 -0.31 -10.86 3.94
N ILE A 145 0.12 -9.61 3.78
CA ILE A 145 1.54 -9.24 3.80
C ILE A 145 2.20 -9.56 5.16
N PRO A 146 1.67 -9.15 6.32
CA PRO A 146 2.24 -9.52 7.62
C PRO A 146 2.29 -11.03 7.85
N PHE A 147 1.26 -11.77 7.44
CA PHE A 147 1.24 -13.22 7.54
C PHE A 147 2.39 -13.86 6.76
N LEU A 148 2.62 -13.39 5.54
CA LEU A 148 3.71 -13.89 4.69
C LEU A 148 5.10 -13.42 5.16
N LEU A 149 5.22 -12.22 5.76
CA LEU A 149 6.47 -11.75 6.34
C LEU A 149 6.85 -12.55 7.58
N TYR A 150 5.88 -12.87 8.44
CA TYR A 150 6.10 -13.62 9.68
C TYR A 150 6.57 -15.05 9.40
N ASP A 151 5.97 -15.76 8.44
CA ASP A 151 6.36 -17.10 7.95
C ASP A 151 6.63 -18.08 9.09
N GLY A 152 5.66 -18.29 9.96
CA GLY A 152 5.77 -19.13 11.14
C GLY A 152 4.41 -19.58 11.67
N ILE A 153 4.42 -20.34 12.77
CA ILE A 153 3.20 -20.80 13.43
C ILE A 153 2.76 -19.79 14.47
N LEU A 154 1.57 -19.22 14.28
CA LEU A 154 0.96 -18.29 15.21
C LEU A 154 0.01 -19.05 16.16
N PHE A 155 0.09 -18.76 17.47
CA PHE A 155 -0.72 -19.40 18.53
C PHE A 155 -0.70 -20.94 18.52
N GLY A 156 0.38 -21.56 18.01
CA GLY A 156 0.57 -23.01 18.03
C GLY A 156 -0.24 -23.84 17.01
N SER A 157 -1.11 -23.18 16.21
CA SER A 157 -1.99 -23.90 15.27
C SER A 157 -2.19 -23.23 13.90
N ILE A 158 -1.85 -21.96 13.77
CA ILE A 158 -2.10 -21.20 12.53
C ILE A 158 -0.78 -21.08 11.76
N ASP A 159 -0.67 -21.80 10.64
CA ASP A 159 0.43 -21.59 9.69
C ASP A 159 0.19 -20.28 8.92
N THR A 160 1.00 -19.28 9.23
CA THR A 160 0.84 -17.94 8.62
C THR A 160 1.25 -17.92 7.16
N ARG A 161 2.10 -18.84 6.71
CA ARG A 161 2.49 -18.94 5.32
C ARG A 161 1.33 -19.40 4.44
N ASP A 162 0.63 -20.45 4.84
CA ASP A 162 -0.51 -21.00 4.10
C ASP A 162 -1.66 -19.99 4.06
N TRP A 163 -2.03 -19.44 5.21
CA TRP A 163 -3.07 -18.41 5.28
C TRP A 163 -2.70 -17.16 4.51
N GLY A 164 -1.46 -16.72 4.60
CA GLY A 164 -0.95 -15.58 3.84
C GLY A 164 -1.00 -15.82 2.33
N ALA A 165 -0.66 -17.03 1.86
CA ALA A 165 -0.76 -17.41 0.46
C ALA A 165 -2.20 -17.39 -0.06
N VAL A 166 -3.16 -17.89 0.72
CA VAL A 166 -4.59 -17.83 0.38
C VAL A 166 -5.07 -16.38 0.33
N LEU A 167 -4.74 -15.58 1.34
CA LEU A 167 -5.15 -14.17 1.40
C LEU A 167 -4.56 -13.35 0.26
N ILE A 168 -3.29 -13.53 -0.11
CA ILE A 168 -2.69 -12.77 -1.20
C ILE A 168 -3.28 -13.17 -2.56
N LEU A 169 -3.65 -14.42 -2.74
CA LEU A 169 -4.36 -14.90 -3.93
C LEU A 169 -5.75 -14.26 -4.03
N ILE A 170 -6.50 -14.23 -2.94
CA ILE A 170 -7.80 -13.55 -2.87
C ILE A 170 -7.63 -12.05 -3.18
N ALA A 171 -6.60 -11.41 -2.62
CA ALA A 171 -6.30 -10.01 -2.91
C ALA A 171 -5.99 -9.79 -4.39
N ALA A 172 -5.27 -10.70 -5.05
CA ALA A 172 -4.98 -10.63 -6.49
C ALA A 172 -6.26 -10.76 -7.34
N ILE A 173 -7.15 -11.69 -7.00
CA ILE A 173 -8.44 -11.87 -7.70
C ILE A 173 -9.30 -10.61 -7.55
N LEU A 174 -9.44 -10.08 -6.33
CA LEU A 174 -10.17 -8.85 -6.06
C LEU A 174 -9.52 -7.64 -6.78
N THR A 175 -8.22 -7.67 -6.93
CA THR A 175 -7.43 -6.67 -7.65
C THR A 175 -7.79 -6.63 -9.12
N ILE A 176 -7.82 -7.78 -9.79
CA ILE A 176 -8.23 -7.91 -11.20
C ILE A 176 -9.69 -7.48 -11.37
N TRP A 177 -10.58 -7.98 -10.52
CA TRP A 177 -11.99 -7.60 -10.58
C TRP A 177 -12.20 -6.09 -10.45
N SER A 178 -11.56 -5.48 -9.44
CA SER A 178 -11.66 -4.03 -9.25
C SER A 178 -11.10 -3.25 -10.45
N MET A 179 -10.01 -3.73 -11.08
CA MET A 179 -9.44 -3.09 -12.26
C MET A 179 -10.43 -3.09 -13.43
N VAL A 180 -11.04 -4.25 -13.73
CA VAL A 180 -12.05 -4.37 -14.78
C VAL A 180 -13.25 -3.45 -14.50
N TYR A 181 -13.70 -3.38 -13.25
CA TYR A 181 -14.80 -2.50 -12.84
C TYR A 181 -14.48 -1.02 -13.09
N TYR A 182 -13.29 -0.56 -12.66
CA TYR A 182 -12.88 0.84 -12.87
C TYR A 182 -12.70 1.19 -14.34
N MET A 183 -12.13 0.28 -15.13
CA MET A 183 -11.98 0.48 -16.57
C MET A 183 -13.34 0.58 -17.28
N LYS A 184 -14.30 -0.28 -16.94
CA LYS A 184 -15.66 -0.21 -17.50
C LYS A 184 -16.35 1.11 -17.16
N LYS A 185 -16.13 1.67 -15.98
CA LYS A 185 -16.70 2.96 -15.58
C LYS A 185 -16.00 4.16 -16.24
N ALA A 186 -14.68 4.09 -16.42
CA ALA A 186 -13.90 5.18 -17.00
C ALA A 186 -14.11 5.31 -18.51
N LEU A 187 -14.20 4.20 -19.24
CA LEU A 187 -14.28 4.17 -20.71
C LEU A 187 -15.37 5.06 -21.33
N PRO A 188 -16.63 5.05 -20.88
CA PRO A 188 -17.66 5.92 -21.45
C PRO A 188 -17.41 7.40 -21.20
N GLU A 189 -16.92 7.76 -20.01
CA GLU A 189 -16.56 9.14 -19.66
C GLU A 189 -15.39 9.67 -20.51
N ILE A 190 -14.38 8.83 -20.72
CA ILE A 190 -13.25 9.17 -21.59
C ILE A 190 -13.73 9.41 -23.01
N ARG A 191 -14.59 8.52 -23.56
CA ARG A 191 -15.13 8.67 -24.91
C ARG A 191 -15.98 9.92 -25.08
N ALA A 192 -16.67 10.36 -24.03
CA ALA A 192 -17.51 11.56 -24.05
C ALA A 192 -16.71 12.86 -24.03
N ARG A 193 -15.53 12.87 -23.41
CA ARG A 193 -14.74 14.11 -23.14
C ARG A 193 -13.47 14.26 -23.99
N VAL A 194 -13.01 13.22 -24.65
CA VAL A 194 -11.79 13.21 -25.50
C VAL A 194 -12.17 13.41 -27.00
N LYS A 195 -13.40 13.81 -27.27
CA LYS A 195 -13.81 14.23 -28.62
C LYS A 195 -13.48 15.67 -28.92
#